data_59d70088ad78af9da45b031e6bdb28d1
#
_entry.id   59d70088ad78af9da45b031e6bdb28d1
#
_cell.length_a   1.000
_cell.length_b   1.000
_cell.length_c   1.000
_cell.angle_alpha   90.00
_cell.angle_beta   90.00
_cell.angle_gamma   90.00
#
_symmetry.space_group_name_H-M   'P 1'
#
loop_
_entity.id
_entity.type
_entity.pdbx_description
1 polymer ?
#
loop_
_entity_poly.entity_id
_entity_poly.type
_entity_poly.pdbx_seq_one_letter_code
_entity_poly.pdbx_strand_id
1 'polypeptide(L)' 'NLSKINRYANDGDVVLVPGKVLGAGKLTKKVTVAAFTFSKEALAKIQEAGGRAITLREAVDEVKDFKNVRIIT' A
#
# COMPACT_ATOMS: atom_id res chain seq x y z
N ASN A 1 -7.26 6.01 0.38
CA ASN A 1 -7.84 4.96 -0.42
C ASN A 1 -6.94 4.56 -1.60
N LEU A 2 -7.35 3.54 -2.35
CA LEU A 2 -6.52 2.98 -3.40
C LEU A 2 -6.31 3.92 -4.60
N SER A 3 -7.28 4.73 -4.92
CA SER A 3 -7.15 5.72 -6.01
C SER A 3 -5.97 6.65 -5.77
N LYS A 4 -5.84 7.14 -4.57
CA LYS A 4 -4.77 8.05 -4.20
C LYS A 4 -3.42 7.35 -4.27
N ILE A 5 -3.34 6.12 -3.78
CA ILE A 5 -2.13 5.31 -3.85
C ILE A 5 -1.74 5.09 -5.31
N ASN A 6 -2.70 4.72 -6.15
CA ASN A 6 -2.45 4.48 -7.56
C ASN A 6 -1.96 5.73 -8.30
N ARG A 7 -2.43 6.89 -7.87
CA ARG A 7 -2.06 8.16 -8.48
C ARG A 7 -0.63 8.57 -8.17
N TYR A 8 -0.18 8.37 -6.93
CA TYR A 8 1.10 8.91 -6.45
C TYR A 8 2.23 7.91 -6.38
N ALA A 9 1.94 6.62 -6.38
CA ALA A 9 2.96 5.58 -6.29
C ALA A 9 3.34 5.04 -7.67
N ASN A 10 4.54 4.48 -7.77
CA ASN A 10 5.01 3.78 -8.96
C ASN A 10 5.17 2.30 -8.65
N ASP A 11 5.24 1.47 -9.70
CA ASP A 11 5.49 0.03 -9.51
C ASP A 11 6.77 -0.19 -8.70
N GLY A 12 6.66 -1.05 -7.71
CA GLY A 12 7.79 -1.37 -6.83
C GLY A 12 7.93 -0.49 -5.62
N ASP A 13 7.15 0.58 -5.51
CA ASP A 13 7.19 1.47 -4.34
C ASP A 13 6.61 0.79 -3.10
N VAL A 14 7.08 1.24 -1.94
CA VAL A 14 6.48 0.93 -0.65
C VAL A 14 5.70 2.14 -0.19
N VAL A 15 4.41 1.98 0.04
CA VAL A 15 3.51 3.07 0.43
C VAL A 15 3.15 2.92 1.90
N LEU A 16 3.43 3.94 2.68
CA LEU A 16 3.06 3.98 4.10
C LEU A 16 1.80 4.81 4.27
N VAL A 17 0.77 4.20 4.83
CA VAL A 17 -0.50 4.88 5.11
C VAL A 17 -0.77 4.81 6.60
N PRO A 18 -0.64 5.94 7.33
CA PRO A 18 -0.86 5.93 8.78
C PRO A 18 -2.36 5.93 9.10
N GLY A 19 -3.00 4.79 8.90
CA GLY A 19 -4.42 4.65 9.14
C GLY A 19 -4.98 3.41 8.47
N LYS A 20 -6.24 3.48 8.07
CA LYS A 20 -6.95 2.39 7.41
C LYS A 20 -6.99 2.61 5.90
N VAL A 21 -6.65 1.58 5.15
CA VAL A 21 -6.78 1.61 3.69
C VAL A 21 -8.15 1.04 3.30
N LEU A 22 -8.92 1.85 2.60
CA LEU A 22 -10.24 1.47 2.10
C LEU A 22 -10.15 1.11 0.62
N GLY A 23 -11.05 0.24 0.19
CA GLY A 23 -11.05 -0.29 -1.17
C GLY A 23 -11.64 0.64 -2.23
N ALA A 24 -11.83 1.93 -1.92
CA ALA A 24 -12.36 2.87 -2.89
C ALA A 24 -11.36 3.15 -4.01
N GLY A 25 -11.84 3.12 -5.24
CA GLY A 25 -11.00 3.36 -6.40
C GLY A 25 -10.36 2.09 -6.94
N LYS A 26 -9.38 2.26 -7.80
CA LYS A 26 -8.74 1.17 -8.53
C LYS A 26 -7.24 1.23 -8.34
N LEU A 27 -6.62 0.08 -8.14
CA LEU A 27 -5.17 -0.05 -8.08
C LEU A 27 -4.71 -0.93 -9.24
N THR A 28 -3.80 -0.40 -10.04
CA THR A 28 -3.23 -1.12 -11.18
C THR A 28 -1.73 -1.34 -11.05
N LYS A 29 -1.11 -0.74 -10.05
CA LYS A 29 0.34 -0.79 -9.85
C LYS A 29 0.73 -1.83 -8.80
N LYS A 30 1.88 -2.44 -9.01
CA LYS A 30 2.44 -3.43 -8.06
C LYS A 30 3.17 -2.69 -6.96
N VAL A 31 2.48 -2.41 -5.87
CA VAL A 31 3.05 -1.69 -4.75
C VAL A 31 2.88 -2.50 -3.47
N THR A 32 3.77 -2.26 -2.51
CA THR A 32 3.62 -2.78 -1.16
C THR A 32 2.98 -1.69 -0.32
N VAL A 33 1.80 -1.96 0.22
CA VAL A 33 1.07 -0.99 1.03
C VAL A 33 1.16 -1.40 2.49
N ALA A 34 1.70 -0.52 3.32
CA ALA A 34 1.80 -0.72 4.75
C ALA A 34 0.84 0.24 5.46
N ALA A 35 -0.04 -0.29 6.28
CA ALA A 35 -1.04 0.50 7.01
C ALA A 35 -1.36 -0.17 8.33
N PHE A 36 -2.12 0.52 9.19
CA PHE A 36 -2.58 -0.09 10.43
C PHE A 36 -3.62 -1.18 10.17
N THR A 37 -4.49 -0.96 9.21
CA THR A 37 -5.52 -1.94 8.87
C THR A 37 -5.99 -1.72 7.43
N PHE A 38 -6.67 -2.73 6.89
CA PHE A 38 -7.18 -2.72 5.52
C PHE A 38 -8.62 -3.23 5.52
N SER A 39 -9.46 -2.68 4.63
CA SER A 39 -10.76 -3.30 4.37
C SER A 39 -10.55 -4.56 3.52
N LYS A 40 -11.55 -5.43 3.51
CA LYS A 40 -11.50 -6.66 2.68
C LYS A 40 -11.36 -6.32 1.20
N GLU A 41 -12.05 -5.30 0.75
CA GLU A 41 -11.98 -4.85 -0.64
C GLU A 41 -10.58 -4.33 -0.98
N ALA A 42 -9.97 -3.58 -0.07
CA ALA A 42 -8.62 -3.09 -0.27
C ALA A 42 -7.63 -4.24 -0.41
N LEU A 43 -7.71 -5.23 0.45
CA LEU A 43 -6.83 -6.41 0.38
C LEU A 43 -6.97 -7.12 -0.96
N ALA A 44 -8.20 -7.36 -1.41
CA ALA A 44 -8.45 -8.04 -2.66
C ALA A 44 -7.88 -7.26 -3.85
N LYS A 45 -8.12 -5.96 -3.89
CA LYS A 45 -7.63 -5.12 -4.99
C LYS A 45 -6.11 -5.01 -5.04
N ILE A 46 -5.47 -4.92 -3.88
CA ILE A 46 -4.01 -4.88 -3.82
C ILE A 46 -3.43 -6.19 -4.34
N GLN A 47 -3.99 -7.32 -3.94
CA GLN A 47 -3.54 -8.63 -4.40
C GLN A 47 -3.79 -8.82 -5.90
N GLU A 48 -4.92 -8.39 -6.40
CA GLU A 48 -5.25 -8.48 -7.83
C GLU A 48 -4.30 -7.65 -8.69
N ALA A 49 -3.82 -6.54 -8.16
CA ALA A 49 -2.84 -5.71 -8.85
C ALA A 49 -1.41 -6.28 -8.79
N GLY A 50 -1.22 -7.39 -8.08
CA GLY A 50 0.09 -8.01 -7.91
C GLY A 50 0.92 -7.39 -6.79
N GLY A 51 0.31 -6.54 -5.97
CA GLY A 51 0.98 -5.91 -4.84
C GLY A 51 0.89 -6.73 -3.55
N ARG A 52 1.36 -6.14 -2.47
CA ARG A 52 1.33 -6.73 -1.14
C ARG A 52 0.70 -5.75 -0.14
N ALA A 53 -0.04 -6.29 0.81
CA ALA A 53 -0.57 -5.51 1.92
C ALA A 53 0.08 -6.02 3.20
N ILE A 54 0.73 -5.12 3.92
CA ILE A 54 1.40 -5.45 5.19
C ILE A 54 0.99 -4.44 6.26
N THR A 55 1.20 -4.78 7.52
CA THR A 55 0.99 -3.82 8.60
C THR A 55 2.19 -2.90 8.71
N LEU A 56 2.01 -1.74 9.33
CA LEU A 56 3.11 -0.81 9.57
C LEU A 56 4.21 -1.45 10.42
N ARG A 57 3.83 -2.34 11.33
CA ARG A 57 4.76 -3.06 12.16
C ARG A 57 5.64 -4.01 11.31
N GLU A 58 5.03 -4.70 10.38
CA GLU A 58 5.76 -5.56 9.44
C GLU A 58 6.67 -4.74 8.53
N ALA A 59 6.25 -3.56 8.15
CA ALA A 59 7.05 -2.69 7.29
C ALA A 59 8.37 -2.30 7.97
N VAL A 60 8.35 -2.05 9.25
CA VAL A 60 9.57 -1.72 10.02
C VAL A 60 10.58 -2.86 9.94
N ASP A 61 10.10 -4.10 9.96
CA ASP A 61 10.96 -5.28 9.90
C ASP A 61 11.42 -5.62 8.48
N GLU A 62 10.57 -5.44 7.49
CA GLU A 62 10.84 -5.83 6.11
C GLU A 62 11.56 -4.74 5.30
N VAL A 63 11.25 -3.48 5.55
CA VAL A 63 11.80 -2.37 4.77
C VAL A 63 13.08 -1.88 5.44
N LYS A 64 14.20 -2.42 5.03
CA LYS A 64 15.51 -2.02 5.55
C LYS A 64 16.10 -0.88 4.73
N ASP A 65 15.59 -0.66 3.54
CA ASP A 65 16.05 0.37 2.62
C ASP A 65 14.85 1.25 2.24
N PHE A 66 14.89 2.51 2.61
CA PHE A 66 13.79 3.43 2.41
C PHE A 66 13.87 4.24 1.11
N LYS A 67 14.56 3.72 0.10
CA LYS A 67 14.75 4.44 -1.16
C LYS A 67 13.46 4.69 -1.92
N ASN A 68 12.53 3.74 -1.91
CA ASN A 68 11.30 3.83 -2.68
C ASN A 68 10.06 3.88 -1.79
N VAL A 69 10.18 4.55 -0.66
CA VAL A 69 9.09 4.67 0.31
C VAL A 69 8.36 5.99 0.11
N ARG A 70 7.05 5.92 0.02
CA ARG A 70 6.18 7.09 -0.04
C ARG A 70 5.19 7.07 1.10
N ILE A 71 4.97 8.23 1.70
CA ILE A 71 3.98 8.38 2.77
C ILE A 71 2.77 9.08 2.17
N ILE A 72 1.64 8.42 2.22
CA ILE A 72 0.38 8.96 1.68
C ILE A 72 -0.63 9.06 2.82
N THR A 73 -1.08 10.26 3.09
CA THR A 73 -2.06 10.52 4.16
C THR A 73 -3.43 10.91 3.61
#